data_a1801dbc3437f7cb0c8e136aaa8b3f92
#
_entry.id   a1801dbc3437f7cb0c8e136aaa8b3f92
#
_cell.length_a   1.000
_cell.length_b   1.000
_cell.length_c   1.000
_cell.angle_alpha   90.00
_cell.angle_beta   90.00
_cell.angle_gamma   90.00
#
_symmetry.space_group_name_H-M   'P 1'
#
loop_
_entity.id
_entity.type
_entity.pdbx_description
1 polymer ?
#
loop_
_entity_poly.entity_id
_entity_poly.type
_entity_poly.pdbx_seq_one_letter_code
_entity_poly.pdbx_strand_id
1 'polypeptide(L)'
;MSRAKIQAFTILEVTVTMILAAIVISITYTAFDIISRSFQNYKEKQEEVAIMVKVDELLNKDFNRATLLLKNGPDGIILKSNDQQTEYLFGDSSIIRTTLMADTFKVHMEDLQMYNERKLVTTETFDNEKAVRIDELSFTITYQERKIPYHYYKQYSSENLISR
;
A
#
# COMPACT_ATOMS: atom_id res chain seq x y z
N MET A 1 -70.65 11.84 31.98
CA MET A 1 -69.18 11.70 32.12
C MET A 1 -68.88 10.23 31.97
N SER A 2 -68.38 9.87 30.80
CA SER A 2 -67.96 8.48 30.50
C SER A 2 -66.57 8.23 31.16
N ARG A 3 -66.50 7.32 32.14
CA ARG A 3 -65.27 6.88 32.75
C ARG A 3 -64.58 5.90 31.75
N ALA A 4 -63.52 6.32 31.13
CA ALA A 4 -62.65 5.43 30.34
C ALA A 4 -62.11 4.36 31.30
N LYS A 5 -62.44 3.09 31.05
CA LYS A 5 -61.83 1.93 31.73
C LYS A 5 -60.40 1.79 31.23
N ILE A 6 -59.39 2.07 32.06
CA ILE A 6 -58.00 1.78 31.79
C ILE A 6 -57.85 0.26 32.01
N GLN A 7 -57.51 -0.47 30.93
CA GLN A 7 -57.20 -1.88 31.01
C GLN A 7 -55.82 -2.03 31.68
N ALA A 8 -55.74 -2.77 32.77
CA ALA A 8 -54.49 -3.11 33.44
C ALA A 8 -53.83 -4.31 32.70
N PHE A 9 -52.57 -4.16 32.36
CA PHE A 9 -51.79 -5.25 31.78
C PHE A 9 -51.68 -6.42 32.75
N THR A 10 -51.78 -7.63 32.21
CA THR A 10 -51.52 -8.85 32.98
C THR A 10 -50.03 -9.07 33.17
N ILE A 11 -49.65 -9.71 34.28
CA ILE A 11 -48.24 -10.06 34.55
C ILE A 11 -47.67 -10.91 33.39
N LEU A 12 -48.47 -11.82 32.82
CA LEU A 12 -48.08 -12.63 31.68
C LEU A 12 -47.73 -11.79 30.45
N GLU A 13 -48.49 -10.77 30.15
CA GLU A 13 -48.28 -9.90 28.99
C GLU A 13 -47.00 -9.07 29.14
N VAL A 14 -46.67 -8.61 30.33
CA VAL A 14 -45.43 -7.91 30.63
C VAL A 14 -44.24 -8.84 30.50
N THR A 15 -44.33 -10.09 31.02
CA THR A 15 -43.20 -11.05 30.89
C THR A 15 -42.93 -11.45 29.44
N VAL A 16 -43.99 -11.67 28.65
CA VAL A 16 -43.85 -12.00 27.22
C VAL A 16 -43.23 -10.84 26.45
N THR A 17 -43.69 -9.61 26.71
CA THR A 17 -43.10 -8.44 26.02
C THR A 17 -41.64 -8.20 26.41
N MET A 18 -41.24 -8.46 27.66
CA MET A 18 -39.83 -8.38 28.08
C MET A 18 -38.95 -9.42 27.38
N ILE A 19 -39.42 -10.65 27.23
CA ILE A 19 -38.69 -11.70 26.53
C ILE A 19 -38.54 -11.34 25.04
N LEU A 20 -39.62 -10.90 24.39
CA LEU A 20 -39.57 -10.50 22.99
C LEU A 20 -38.60 -9.31 22.77
N ALA A 21 -38.65 -8.31 23.66
CA ALA A 21 -37.76 -7.17 23.64
C ALA A 21 -36.28 -7.62 23.77
N ALA A 22 -35.99 -8.54 24.70
CA ALA A 22 -34.65 -9.05 24.89
C ALA A 22 -34.11 -9.80 23.63
N ILE A 23 -34.96 -10.57 22.96
CA ILE A 23 -34.62 -11.25 21.70
C ILE A 23 -34.32 -10.24 20.60
N VAL A 24 -35.16 -9.21 20.43
CA VAL A 24 -34.94 -8.19 19.40
C VAL A 24 -33.65 -7.42 19.64
N ILE A 25 -33.37 -7.03 20.89
CA ILE A 25 -32.14 -6.35 21.27
C ILE A 25 -30.92 -7.22 20.98
N SER A 26 -30.98 -8.53 21.31
CA SER A 26 -29.89 -9.47 21.06
C SER A 26 -29.58 -9.62 19.56
N ILE A 27 -30.62 -9.75 18.72
CA ILE A 27 -30.47 -9.84 17.27
C ILE A 27 -29.86 -8.53 16.71
N THR A 28 -30.37 -7.39 17.17
CA THR A 28 -29.87 -6.08 16.72
C THR A 28 -28.39 -5.88 17.09
N TYR A 29 -27.99 -6.26 18.30
CA TYR A 29 -26.61 -6.18 18.74
C TYR A 29 -25.69 -7.08 17.89
N THR A 30 -26.12 -8.31 17.64
CA THR A 30 -25.34 -9.26 16.80
C THR A 30 -25.18 -8.73 15.37
N ALA A 31 -26.25 -8.20 14.78
CA ALA A 31 -26.19 -7.60 13.44
C ALA A 31 -25.23 -6.40 13.41
N PHE A 32 -25.27 -5.53 14.42
CA PHE A 32 -24.37 -4.40 14.54
C PHE A 32 -22.88 -4.84 14.63
N ASP A 33 -22.58 -5.86 15.43
CA ASP A 33 -21.23 -6.39 15.58
C ASP A 33 -20.67 -6.93 14.25
N ILE A 34 -21.48 -7.71 13.52
CA ILE A 34 -21.11 -8.24 12.20
C ILE A 34 -20.82 -7.11 11.20
N ILE A 35 -21.70 -6.10 11.15
CA ILE A 35 -21.52 -4.96 10.23
C ILE A 35 -20.27 -4.16 10.59
N SER A 36 -20.03 -3.91 11.88
CA SER A 36 -18.86 -3.16 12.35
C SER A 36 -17.54 -3.87 12.00
N ARG A 37 -17.47 -5.18 12.22
CA ARG A 37 -16.29 -5.98 11.85
C ARG A 37 -16.08 -6.02 10.33
N SER A 38 -17.15 -6.17 9.56
CA SER A 38 -17.08 -6.15 8.10
C SER A 38 -16.58 -4.81 7.57
N PHE A 39 -17.03 -3.70 8.17
CA PHE A 39 -16.58 -2.37 7.79
C PHE A 39 -15.10 -2.12 8.12
N GLN A 40 -14.62 -2.58 9.29
CA GLN A 40 -13.22 -2.48 9.66
C GLN A 40 -12.32 -3.27 8.69
N ASN A 41 -12.67 -4.53 8.40
CA ASN A 41 -11.93 -5.35 7.44
C ASN A 41 -11.91 -4.73 6.03
N TYR A 42 -13.00 -4.11 5.61
CA TYR A 42 -13.07 -3.41 4.33
C TYR A 42 -12.14 -2.20 4.30
N LYS A 43 -12.13 -1.42 5.38
CA LYS A 43 -11.27 -0.23 5.50
C LYS A 43 -9.78 -0.61 5.46
N GLU A 44 -9.35 -1.63 6.20
CA GLU A 44 -7.98 -2.12 6.18
C GLU A 44 -7.53 -2.52 4.77
N LYS A 45 -8.38 -3.28 4.05
CA LYS A 45 -8.10 -3.68 2.66
C LYS A 45 -7.99 -2.48 1.71
N GLN A 46 -8.82 -1.46 1.89
CA GLN A 46 -8.73 -0.24 1.09
C GLN A 46 -7.45 0.53 1.36
N GLU A 47 -7.00 0.61 2.61
CA GLU A 47 -5.75 1.28 2.98
C GLU A 47 -4.53 0.58 2.34
N GLU A 48 -4.48 -0.76 2.37
CA GLU A 48 -3.41 -1.52 1.72
C GLU A 48 -3.36 -1.27 0.21
N VAL A 49 -4.51 -1.33 -0.47
CA VAL A 49 -4.58 -1.05 -1.91
C VAL A 49 -4.18 0.39 -2.21
N ALA A 50 -4.62 1.36 -1.40
CA ALA A 50 -4.27 2.76 -1.58
C ALA A 50 -2.75 2.99 -1.45
N ILE A 51 -2.08 2.28 -0.54
CA ILE A 51 -0.62 2.34 -0.39
C ILE A 51 0.07 1.81 -1.66
N MET A 52 -0.37 0.67 -2.20
CA MET A 52 0.22 0.10 -3.42
C MET A 52 0.07 1.03 -4.63
N VAL A 53 -1.13 1.59 -4.83
CA VAL A 53 -1.39 2.58 -5.88
C VAL A 53 -0.51 3.81 -5.70
N LYS A 54 -0.35 4.29 -4.46
CA LYS A 54 0.50 5.45 -4.15
C LYS A 54 1.96 5.19 -4.47
N VAL A 55 2.48 4.01 -4.13
CA VAL A 55 3.86 3.61 -4.45
C VAL A 55 4.05 3.58 -5.96
N ASP A 56 3.12 2.96 -6.70
CA ASP A 56 3.17 2.89 -8.16
C ASP A 56 3.17 4.28 -8.82
N GLU A 57 2.26 5.15 -8.42
CA GLU A 57 2.19 6.53 -8.93
C GLU A 57 3.48 7.31 -8.68
N LEU A 58 4.04 7.20 -7.47
CA LEU A 58 5.27 7.91 -7.10
C LEU A 58 6.48 7.38 -7.86
N LEU A 59 6.65 6.05 -7.91
CA LEU A 59 7.72 5.43 -8.67
C LEU A 59 7.63 5.80 -10.16
N ASN A 60 6.47 5.64 -10.76
CA ASN A 60 6.26 5.96 -12.17
C ASN A 60 6.57 7.44 -12.45
N LYS A 61 6.10 8.35 -11.60
CA LYS A 61 6.36 9.79 -11.71
C LYS A 61 7.85 10.09 -11.58
N ASP A 62 8.51 9.52 -10.57
CA ASP A 62 9.93 9.81 -10.28
C ASP A 62 10.84 9.19 -11.34
N PHE A 63 10.55 7.97 -11.84
CA PHE A 63 11.23 7.37 -12.99
C PHE A 63 11.14 8.22 -14.25
N ASN A 64 9.94 8.73 -14.57
CA ASN A 64 9.73 9.57 -15.75
C ASN A 64 10.46 10.92 -15.65
N ARG A 65 10.53 11.51 -14.45
CA ARG A 65 11.19 12.82 -14.22
C ARG A 65 12.71 12.72 -14.11
N ALA A 66 13.23 11.61 -13.64
CA ALA A 66 14.65 11.44 -13.45
C ALA A 66 15.41 11.56 -14.78
N THR A 67 16.54 12.25 -14.78
CA THR A 67 17.49 12.26 -15.88
C THR A 67 18.48 11.10 -15.80
N LEU A 68 18.72 10.62 -14.58
CA LEU A 68 19.65 9.52 -14.30
C LEU A 68 19.16 8.66 -13.14
N LEU A 69 19.23 7.34 -13.31
CA LEU A 69 18.96 6.37 -12.27
C LEU A 69 20.25 5.63 -11.93
N LEU A 70 20.56 5.57 -10.64
CA LEU A 70 21.76 4.92 -10.14
C LEU A 70 21.39 3.89 -9.08
N LYS A 71 22.06 2.75 -9.09
CA LYS A 71 21.98 1.79 -8.01
C LYS A 71 22.67 2.33 -6.76
N ASN A 72 22.05 2.17 -5.59
CA ASN A 72 22.56 2.58 -4.29
C ASN A 72 22.48 1.40 -3.31
N GLY A 73 23.60 0.72 -3.11
CA GLY A 73 23.62 -0.50 -2.30
C GLY A 73 22.92 -1.69 -2.95
N PRO A 74 22.61 -2.75 -2.20
CA PRO A 74 21.93 -3.94 -2.72
C PRO A 74 20.49 -3.66 -3.13
N ASP A 75 19.75 -2.90 -2.31
CA ASP A 75 18.29 -2.77 -2.39
C ASP A 75 17.84 -1.31 -2.57
N GLY A 76 18.73 -0.42 -2.99
CA GLY A 76 18.45 0.99 -3.15
C GLY A 76 18.67 1.50 -4.56
N ILE A 77 17.96 2.59 -4.88
CA ILE A 77 18.16 3.38 -6.10
C ILE A 77 18.13 4.87 -5.78
N ILE A 78 18.94 5.63 -6.51
CA ILE A 78 18.93 7.09 -6.51
C ILE A 78 18.45 7.58 -7.87
N LEU A 79 17.42 8.39 -7.85
CA LEU A 79 16.85 9.04 -9.02
C LEU A 79 17.28 10.50 -8.99
N LYS A 80 18.12 10.91 -9.95
CA LYS A 80 18.55 12.30 -10.10
C LYS A 80 17.71 13.01 -11.15
N SER A 81 17.13 14.13 -10.81
CA SER A 81 16.49 15.08 -11.70
C SER A 81 17.27 16.40 -11.67
N ASN A 82 16.97 17.36 -12.56
CA ASN A 82 17.70 18.64 -12.63
C ASN A 82 17.69 19.40 -11.31
N ASP A 83 16.58 19.31 -10.56
CA ASP A 83 16.34 20.12 -9.35
C ASP A 83 16.27 19.30 -8.07
N GLN A 84 16.23 17.98 -8.15
CA GLN A 84 15.94 17.12 -7.00
C GLN A 84 16.57 15.75 -7.12
N GLN A 85 17.00 15.21 -5.98
CA GLN A 85 17.38 13.82 -5.82
C GLN A 85 16.31 13.11 -4.99
N THR A 86 15.89 11.95 -5.47
CA THR A 86 14.97 11.04 -4.76
C THR A 86 15.67 9.70 -4.55
N GLU A 87 15.64 9.19 -3.34
CA GLU A 87 16.19 7.89 -3.00
C GLU A 87 15.06 6.94 -2.63
N TYR A 88 15.14 5.72 -3.14
CA TYR A 88 14.28 4.61 -2.76
C TYR A 88 15.11 3.50 -2.14
N LEU A 89 14.65 2.99 -1.01
CA LEU A 89 15.17 1.80 -0.37
C LEU A 89 14.06 0.75 -0.32
N PHE A 90 14.32 -0.39 -0.92
CA PHE A 90 13.38 -1.50 -1.04
C PHE A 90 13.70 -2.57 0.00
N GLY A 91 12.83 -2.74 0.99
CA GLY A 91 12.95 -3.79 2.00
C GLY A 91 11.80 -4.80 1.88
N ASP A 92 11.96 -5.97 2.46
CA ASP A 92 10.97 -7.08 2.39
C ASP A 92 9.57 -6.68 2.85
N SER A 93 9.47 -5.75 3.80
CA SER A 93 8.20 -5.34 4.43
C SER A 93 7.87 -3.86 4.25
N SER A 94 8.74 -3.08 3.58
CA SER A 94 8.51 -1.66 3.37
C SER A 94 9.34 -1.09 2.23
N ILE A 95 8.80 -0.10 1.54
CA ILE A 95 9.52 0.75 0.60
C ILE A 95 9.65 2.14 1.25
N ILE A 96 10.88 2.64 1.34
CA ILE A 96 11.17 3.97 1.89
C ILE A 96 11.56 4.88 0.73
N ARG A 97 10.85 5.99 0.59
CA ARG A 97 11.14 7.05 -0.38
C ARG A 97 11.64 8.27 0.36
N THR A 98 12.84 8.71 0.06
CA THR A 98 13.45 9.90 0.68
C THR A 98 13.65 11.00 -0.37
N THR A 99 13.11 12.16 -0.08
CA THR A 99 13.35 13.42 -0.81
C THR A 99 13.91 14.46 0.18
N LEU A 100 13.10 15.42 0.59
CA LEU A 100 13.37 16.29 1.74
C LEU A 100 12.94 15.63 3.05
N MET A 101 11.95 14.77 2.99
CA MET A 101 11.44 13.94 4.09
C MET A 101 11.36 12.49 3.62
N ALA A 102 11.39 11.57 4.57
CA ALA A 102 11.25 10.15 4.30
C ALA A 102 9.78 9.72 4.45
N ASP A 103 9.24 9.14 3.37
CA ASP A 103 7.93 8.49 3.34
C ASP A 103 8.13 6.98 3.41
N THR A 104 7.45 6.30 4.32
CA THR A 104 7.53 4.84 4.45
C THR A 104 6.21 4.20 4.06
N PHE A 105 6.26 3.29 3.10
CA PHE A 105 5.13 2.52 2.61
C PHE A 105 5.26 1.08 3.08
N LYS A 106 4.32 0.61 3.90
CA LYS A 106 4.30 -0.77 4.39
C LYS A 106 3.70 -1.67 3.30
N VAL A 107 4.55 -2.38 2.59
CA VAL A 107 4.18 -3.34 1.54
C VAL A 107 5.11 -4.54 1.64
N HIS A 108 4.58 -5.73 1.43
CA HIS A 108 5.41 -6.94 1.36
C HIS A 108 5.92 -7.11 -0.07
N MET A 109 7.24 -7.03 -0.23
CA MET A 109 7.89 -7.04 -1.53
C MET A 109 8.84 -8.23 -1.65
N GLU A 110 8.88 -8.81 -2.84
CA GLU A 110 9.75 -9.93 -3.21
C GLU A 110 10.37 -9.68 -4.60
N ASP A 111 11.40 -10.46 -4.92
CA ASP A 111 11.97 -10.58 -6.27
C ASP A 111 12.44 -9.23 -6.86
N LEU A 112 13.12 -8.39 -6.05
CA LEU A 112 13.71 -7.15 -6.54
C LEU A 112 14.82 -7.42 -7.54
N GLN A 113 14.68 -6.88 -8.75
CA GLN A 113 15.65 -7.00 -9.83
C GLN A 113 15.88 -5.65 -10.49
N MET A 114 17.14 -5.34 -10.74
CA MET A 114 17.57 -4.10 -11.40
C MET A 114 18.40 -4.45 -12.61
N TYR A 115 18.16 -3.76 -13.73
CA TYR A 115 18.86 -4.04 -14.98
C TYR A 115 19.49 -2.77 -15.54
N ASN A 116 20.56 -2.95 -16.29
CA ASN A 116 21.19 -1.97 -17.15
C ASN A 116 21.42 -2.59 -18.53
N GLU A 117 20.81 -2.02 -19.57
CA GLU A 117 20.89 -2.53 -20.95
C GLU A 117 20.54 -4.02 -21.04
N ARG A 118 19.45 -4.43 -20.38
CA ARG A 118 18.96 -5.83 -20.27
C ARG A 118 19.89 -6.79 -19.51
N LYS A 119 20.94 -6.27 -18.84
CA LYS A 119 21.83 -7.09 -18.01
C LYS A 119 21.46 -6.89 -16.53
N LEU A 120 21.28 -8.00 -15.82
CA LEU A 120 21.01 -7.96 -14.38
C LEU A 120 22.20 -7.34 -13.64
N VAL A 121 21.91 -6.30 -12.84
CA VAL A 121 22.91 -5.64 -12.01
C VAL A 121 22.96 -6.35 -10.66
N THR A 122 23.93 -7.24 -10.50
CA THR A 122 24.17 -7.99 -9.26
C THR A 122 25.01 -7.18 -8.27
N THR A 123 25.07 -7.66 -7.02
CA THR A 123 25.92 -7.05 -5.98
C THR A 123 27.42 -7.14 -6.33
N GLU A 124 27.83 -8.14 -7.10
CA GLU A 124 29.21 -8.33 -7.56
C GLU A 124 29.62 -7.29 -8.62
N THR A 125 28.65 -6.73 -9.34
CA THR A 125 28.88 -5.65 -10.32
C THR A 125 28.97 -4.28 -9.65
N PHE A 126 28.64 -4.21 -8.35
CA PHE A 126 28.66 -3.00 -7.55
C PHE A 126 30.07 -2.77 -6.98
N ASP A 127 30.89 -2.02 -7.71
CA ASP A 127 32.13 -1.48 -7.20
C ASP A 127 31.80 -0.19 -6.43
N ASN A 128 32.13 -0.13 -5.13
CA ASN A 128 31.82 1.01 -4.25
C ASN A 128 32.33 2.36 -4.77
N GLU A 129 33.20 2.36 -5.79
CA GLU A 129 33.77 3.56 -6.41
C GLU A 129 33.01 4.02 -7.67
N LYS A 130 32.13 3.17 -8.25
CA LYS A 130 31.38 3.55 -9.48
C LYS A 130 29.89 3.31 -9.31
N ALA A 131 29.13 4.40 -9.28
CA ALA A 131 27.67 4.35 -9.33
C ALA A 131 27.20 3.64 -10.61
N VAL A 132 26.55 2.49 -10.47
CA VAL A 132 26.05 1.72 -11.62
C VAL A 132 24.71 2.31 -12.06
N ARG A 133 24.63 2.69 -13.35
CA ARG A 133 23.37 3.13 -13.95
C ARG A 133 22.41 1.96 -14.08
N ILE A 134 21.13 2.23 -13.89
CA ILE A 134 20.03 1.31 -14.17
C ILE A 134 19.03 1.94 -15.14
N ASP A 135 18.37 1.14 -15.93
CA ASP A 135 17.33 1.56 -16.86
C ASP A 135 16.02 0.81 -16.64
N GLU A 136 16.06 -0.27 -15.85
CA GLU A 136 14.90 -1.11 -15.59
C GLU A 136 14.89 -1.58 -14.14
N LEU A 137 13.73 -1.55 -13.52
CA LEU A 137 13.44 -2.01 -12.18
C LEU A 137 12.21 -2.91 -12.21
N SER A 138 12.30 -4.09 -11.63
CA SER A 138 11.16 -4.96 -11.42
C SER A 138 11.13 -5.53 -10.02
N PHE A 139 9.95 -5.69 -9.46
CA PHE A 139 9.69 -6.35 -8.19
C PHE A 139 8.26 -6.84 -8.14
N THR A 140 7.94 -7.65 -7.14
CA THR A 140 6.62 -8.21 -6.91
C THR A 140 6.11 -7.76 -5.55
N ILE A 141 4.87 -7.26 -5.48
CA ILE A 141 4.17 -7.01 -4.22
C ILE A 141 3.19 -8.15 -3.97
N THR A 142 3.26 -8.72 -2.77
CA THR A 142 2.30 -9.73 -2.33
C THR A 142 1.14 -9.07 -1.59
N TYR A 143 -0.08 -9.27 -2.13
CA TYR A 143 -1.33 -8.77 -1.55
C TYR A 143 -2.37 -9.89 -1.49
N GLN A 144 -2.88 -10.23 -0.31
CA GLN A 144 -3.88 -11.29 -0.11
C GLN A 144 -3.53 -12.59 -0.87
N GLU A 145 -2.30 -13.09 -0.69
CA GLU A 145 -1.76 -14.28 -1.35
C GLU A 145 -1.62 -14.17 -2.88
N ARG A 146 -1.87 -13.00 -3.45
CA ARG A 146 -1.66 -12.72 -4.87
C ARG A 146 -0.37 -11.96 -5.09
N LYS A 147 0.39 -12.40 -6.05
CA LYS A 147 1.64 -11.75 -6.49
C LYS A 147 1.31 -10.78 -7.63
N ILE A 148 1.61 -9.50 -7.41
CA ILE A 148 1.37 -8.42 -8.36
C ILE A 148 2.75 -7.93 -8.83
N PRO A 149 3.14 -8.21 -10.08
CA PRO A 149 4.41 -7.75 -10.62
C PRO A 149 4.35 -6.27 -10.98
N TYR A 150 5.40 -5.55 -10.64
CA TYR A 150 5.65 -4.17 -11.01
C TYR A 150 6.90 -4.09 -11.88
N HIS A 151 6.85 -3.27 -12.92
CA HIS A 151 7.93 -3.13 -13.87
C HIS A 151 8.02 -1.67 -14.34
N TYR A 152 9.21 -1.07 -14.18
CA TYR A 152 9.49 0.31 -14.58
C TYR A 152 10.67 0.32 -15.51
N TYR A 153 10.55 1.05 -16.61
CA TYR A 153 11.56 1.17 -17.62
C TYR A 153 11.84 2.63 -17.97
N LYS A 154 13.12 2.99 -18.14
CA LYS A 154 13.59 4.33 -18.49
C LYS A 154 14.31 4.32 -19.82
N GLN A 155 13.79 5.07 -20.78
CA GLN A 155 14.51 5.39 -22.01
C GLN A 155 15.34 6.64 -21.79
N TYR A 156 16.65 6.51 -21.93
CA TYR A 156 17.55 7.64 -21.87
C TYR A 156 17.62 8.32 -23.24
N SER A 157 17.55 9.67 -23.27
CA SER A 157 17.81 10.41 -24.49
C SER A 157 19.31 10.36 -24.84
N SER A 158 19.66 10.58 -26.11
CA SER A 158 21.06 10.60 -26.57
C SER A 158 21.90 11.65 -25.82
N GLU A 159 21.33 12.77 -25.40
CA GLU A 159 21.98 13.79 -24.58
C GLU A 159 22.38 13.27 -23.20
N ASN A 160 21.52 12.45 -22.57
CA ASN A 160 21.79 11.86 -21.26
C ASN A 160 22.82 10.72 -21.31
N LEU A 161 23.15 10.22 -22.51
CA LEU A 161 24.18 9.18 -22.72
C LEU A 161 25.59 9.79 -22.89
N ILE A 162 25.69 11.06 -23.31
CA ILE A 162 26.97 11.72 -23.67
C ILE A 162 27.55 12.51 -22.48
N SER A 163 26.71 12.95 -21.53
CA SER A 163 27.18 13.64 -20.32
C SER A 163 27.81 12.64 -19.34
N ARG A 164 29.11 12.41 -19.53
CA ARG A 164 30.00 11.70 -18.60
C ARG A 164 30.60 12.67 -17.59
#